data_95aa9f30c1ef2d902444ccc9f4e99104
#
_entry.id   95aa9f30c1ef2d902444ccc9f4e99104
#
_cell.length_a   1.000
_cell.length_b   1.000
_cell.length_c   1.000
_cell.angle_alpha   90.00
_cell.angle_beta   90.00
_cell.angle_gamma   90.00
#
_symmetry.space_group_name_H-M   'P 1'
#
loop_
_entity.id
_entity.type
_entity.pdbx_description
1 polymer ?
#
loop_
_entity_poly.entity_id
_entity_poly.type
_entity_poly.pdbx_seq_one_letter_code
_entity_poly.pdbx_strand_id
1 'polypeptide(L)'
;MKKELVVVIDFGGQYNQLVARRVREANVYCEIYSYKTELSKIKEMNPKGIILTGGPSSVYEENAATCGEELFKLGIPVLGLCYGAQLMSHVLGGKVEKAEHREYGKTETFFDTSSKLFAGIPEKSIVWMSHFDYISKLGDGFKSIAHTASTANAAIENVEAGLYGIQFHPEVLHTEYGKEMLSNFVHNICGCIGDWKMSAFVENSVKEIKERVGDGKVLCALSGGVDSSVAAVLLSKAVGKQLTCVFVDHGLLRKNEGDEVEAVFGPNGSYELNFIRVNAQQRFYDKLAGVTEPEAKRKIIGEEFIRVFEEEAKKIGTVDYLVQGTIYPDVVESGVGGESVVIKSHHNVGGLPDYVDFKEIIEPLRNLFKDEVRKVGLELGIPERLVFRQPFPGPGLGIRIIGEVTAEKVKIVQDADAIYREEIANAGLDKSIGQYFAALTNMRSVGVMGDERTYDYAIALRAVDTTDFMTAEASEIPWAVLQKVVSRIINEVRGVNRVLYDITSKPPGTIELE
;
A
#
# COMPACT_ATOMS: atom_id res chain seq x y z
N MET A 1 -12.26 -24.44 -0.70
CA MET A 1 -13.55 -23.81 -0.30
C MET A 1 -13.71 -22.53 -1.09
N LYS A 2 -14.93 -22.24 -1.61
CA LYS A 2 -15.19 -20.89 -2.16
C LYS A 2 -15.03 -19.90 -1.02
N LYS A 3 -14.11 -18.94 -1.16
CA LYS A 3 -13.94 -17.83 -0.20
C LYS A 3 -15.24 -17.00 -0.17
N GLU A 4 -15.63 -16.53 1.00
CA GLU A 4 -16.68 -15.53 1.11
C GLU A 4 -16.21 -14.25 0.44
N LEU A 5 -16.93 -13.76 -0.56
CA LEU A 5 -16.55 -12.61 -1.36
C LEU A 5 -17.51 -11.44 -1.12
N VAL A 6 -16.95 -10.27 -0.87
CA VAL A 6 -17.65 -8.98 -0.98
C VAL A 6 -17.09 -8.24 -2.19
N VAL A 7 -17.96 -7.77 -3.07
CA VAL A 7 -17.56 -6.99 -4.24
C VAL A 7 -17.64 -5.50 -3.90
N VAL A 8 -16.56 -4.78 -4.14
CA VAL A 8 -16.50 -3.32 -4.01
C VAL A 8 -16.55 -2.73 -5.42
N ILE A 9 -17.59 -1.95 -5.72
CA ILE A 9 -17.76 -1.28 -7.02
C ILE A 9 -17.22 0.15 -6.91
N ASP A 10 -16.20 0.42 -7.72
CA ASP A 10 -15.51 1.71 -7.76
C ASP A 10 -16.16 2.66 -8.76
N PHE A 11 -16.62 3.80 -8.27
CA PHE A 11 -17.17 4.91 -9.04
C PHE A 11 -16.18 6.07 -9.26
N GLY A 12 -14.89 5.82 -9.08
CA GLY A 12 -13.81 6.80 -9.26
C GLY A 12 -13.52 7.65 -8.02
N GLY A 13 -13.97 7.22 -6.85
CA GLY A 13 -13.67 7.87 -5.58
C GLY A 13 -12.24 7.65 -5.10
N GLN A 14 -11.74 8.55 -4.25
CA GLN A 14 -10.36 8.47 -3.73
C GLN A 14 -10.15 7.35 -2.71
N TYR A 15 -11.20 6.83 -2.07
CA TYR A 15 -11.12 5.91 -0.92
C TYR A 15 -11.52 4.47 -1.23
N ASN A 16 -11.62 4.06 -2.50
CA ASN A 16 -12.02 2.72 -2.92
C ASN A 16 -11.14 1.61 -2.32
N GLN A 17 -9.81 1.78 -2.37
CA GLN A 17 -8.86 0.85 -1.77
C GLN A 17 -8.99 0.80 -0.25
N LEU A 18 -9.29 1.94 0.39
CA LEU A 18 -9.47 2.01 1.83
C LEU A 18 -10.74 1.28 2.29
N VAL A 19 -11.83 1.38 1.51
CA VAL A 19 -13.06 0.58 1.73
C VAL A 19 -12.73 -0.91 1.69
N ALA A 20 -12.05 -1.38 0.63
CA ALA A 20 -11.66 -2.78 0.50
C ALA A 20 -10.75 -3.23 1.65
N ARG A 21 -9.80 -2.41 2.06
CA ARG A 21 -8.93 -2.68 3.21
C ARG A 21 -9.71 -2.86 4.50
N ARG A 22 -10.74 -2.02 4.76
CA ARG A 22 -11.60 -2.16 5.94
C ARG A 22 -12.40 -3.46 5.94
N VAL A 23 -12.91 -3.89 4.79
CA VAL A 23 -13.56 -5.20 4.65
C VAL A 23 -12.59 -6.34 4.99
N ARG A 24 -11.35 -6.27 4.50
CA ARG A 24 -10.29 -7.24 4.79
C ARG A 24 -9.89 -7.24 6.27
N GLU A 25 -9.88 -6.09 6.93
CA GLU A 25 -9.66 -5.98 8.37
C GLU A 25 -10.75 -6.69 9.20
N ALA A 26 -11.96 -6.81 8.65
CA ALA A 26 -13.04 -7.63 9.22
C ALA A 26 -12.91 -9.14 8.87
N ASN A 27 -11.76 -9.60 8.37
CA ASN A 27 -11.48 -10.97 7.93
C ASN A 27 -12.40 -11.48 6.80
N VAL A 28 -12.89 -10.61 5.95
CA VAL A 28 -13.72 -10.96 4.79
C VAL A 28 -12.95 -10.63 3.51
N TYR A 29 -12.88 -11.60 2.59
CA TYR A 29 -12.24 -11.38 1.29
C TYR A 29 -13.08 -10.43 0.43
N CYS A 30 -12.43 -9.47 -0.24
CA CYS A 30 -13.08 -8.58 -1.17
C CYS A 30 -12.22 -8.28 -2.40
N GLU A 31 -12.87 -7.90 -3.47
CA GLU A 31 -12.26 -7.46 -4.73
C GLU A 31 -12.90 -6.16 -5.20
N ILE A 32 -12.08 -5.30 -5.82
CA ILE A 32 -12.54 -4.02 -6.38
C ILE A 32 -12.78 -4.19 -7.87
N TYR A 33 -13.94 -3.76 -8.34
CA TYR A 33 -14.32 -3.75 -9.75
C TYR A 33 -14.81 -2.36 -10.16
N SER A 34 -14.51 -1.97 -11.40
CA SER A 34 -15.05 -0.74 -11.99
C SER A 34 -16.57 -0.81 -12.10
N TYR A 35 -17.25 0.33 -11.95
CA TYR A 35 -18.70 0.47 -12.21
C TYR A 35 -19.11 0.05 -13.63
N LYS A 36 -18.16 -0.04 -14.57
CA LYS A 36 -18.36 -0.52 -15.95
C LYS A 36 -18.40 -2.05 -16.05
N THR A 37 -18.12 -2.76 -14.97
CA THR A 37 -18.14 -4.23 -14.97
C THR A 37 -19.55 -4.74 -15.24
N GLU A 38 -19.67 -5.67 -16.17
CA GLU A 38 -20.96 -6.26 -16.53
C GLU A 38 -21.62 -6.98 -15.34
N LEU A 39 -22.92 -6.77 -15.20
CA LEU A 39 -23.72 -7.38 -14.13
C LEU A 39 -23.68 -8.90 -14.14
N SER A 40 -23.57 -9.53 -15.32
CA SER A 40 -23.39 -10.96 -15.51
C SER A 40 -22.18 -11.49 -14.76
N LYS A 41 -21.06 -10.78 -14.86
CA LYS A 41 -19.82 -11.13 -14.16
C LYS A 41 -19.97 -11.02 -12.64
N ILE A 42 -20.64 -9.98 -12.13
CA ILE A 42 -20.93 -9.84 -10.70
C ILE A 42 -21.80 -11.01 -10.20
N LYS A 43 -22.80 -11.41 -10.99
CA LYS A 43 -23.67 -12.57 -10.68
C LYS A 43 -22.88 -13.88 -10.62
N GLU A 44 -21.98 -14.13 -11.59
CA GLU A 44 -21.16 -15.33 -11.65
C GLU A 44 -20.23 -15.47 -10.44
N MET A 45 -19.71 -14.35 -9.92
CA MET A 45 -18.89 -14.34 -8.72
C MET A 45 -19.68 -14.74 -7.47
N ASN A 46 -21.00 -14.59 -7.48
CA ASN A 46 -21.91 -14.91 -6.38
C ASN A 46 -21.45 -14.30 -5.03
N PRO A 47 -21.28 -12.98 -4.94
CA PRO A 47 -20.78 -12.34 -3.74
C PRO A 47 -21.81 -12.39 -2.61
N LYS A 48 -21.33 -12.35 -1.36
CA LYS A 48 -22.16 -12.25 -0.15
C LYS A 48 -22.72 -10.84 0.07
N GLY A 49 -22.03 -9.83 -0.45
CA GLY A 49 -22.42 -8.43 -0.36
C GLY A 49 -21.75 -7.58 -1.43
N ILE A 50 -22.33 -6.42 -1.68
CA ILE A 50 -21.81 -5.44 -2.63
C ILE A 50 -21.66 -4.10 -1.90
N ILE A 51 -20.53 -3.42 -2.08
CA ILE A 51 -20.30 -2.06 -1.57
C ILE A 51 -20.09 -1.13 -2.76
N LEU A 52 -20.88 -0.06 -2.84
CA LEU A 52 -20.74 1.01 -3.83
C LEU A 52 -19.94 2.14 -3.20
N THR A 53 -18.81 2.51 -3.80
CA THR A 53 -17.92 3.53 -3.23
C THR A 53 -18.40 4.96 -3.48
N GLY A 54 -17.69 5.93 -2.95
CA GLY A 54 -17.82 7.33 -3.32
C GLY A 54 -17.42 7.58 -4.77
N GLY A 55 -17.78 8.74 -5.30
CA GLY A 55 -17.44 9.19 -6.66
C GLY A 55 -17.27 10.70 -6.72
N PRO A 56 -16.62 11.22 -7.78
CA PRO A 56 -16.28 12.65 -7.91
C PRO A 56 -17.43 13.53 -8.42
N SER A 57 -18.49 12.93 -9.00
CA SER A 57 -19.57 13.63 -9.72
C SER A 57 -20.86 13.68 -8.91
N SER A 58 -21.81 14.50 -9.34
CA SER A 58 -23.19 14.44 -8.87
C SER A 58 -23.99 13.40 -9.66
N VAL A 59 -24.85 12.62 -8.99
CA VAL A 59 -25.60 11.48 -9.61
C VAL A 59 -26.55 11.90 -10.72
N TYR A 60 -26.91 13.17 -10.81
CA TYR A 60 -27.81 13.74 -11.84
C TYR A 60 -27.05 14.40 -13.00
N GLU A 61 -25.72 14.36 -13.04
CA GLU A 61 -24.93 14.84 -14.17
C GLU A 61 -25.01 13.88 -15.35
N GLU A 62 -25.01 14.41 -16.59
CA GLU A 62 -25.23 13.64 -17.82
C GLU A 62 -24.20 12.51 -18.03
N ASN A 63 -22.95 12.71 -17.56
CA ASN A 63 -21.86 11.73 -17.68
C ASN A 63 -21.49 11.09 -16.34
N ALA A 64 -22.38 11.11 -15.36
CA ALA A 64 -22.13 10.52 -14.05
C ALA A 64 -21.93 9.00 -14.16
N ALA A 65 -20.99 8.48 -13.38
CA ALA A 65 -20.79 7.04 -13.25
C ALA A 65 -22.06 6.41 -12.64
N THR A 66 -22.69 5.47 -13.32
CA THR A 66 -23.98 4.90 -12.90
C THR A 66 -23.98 3.38 -12.96
N CYS A 67 -24.95 2.77 -12.30
CA CYS A 67 -25.30 1.36 -12.43
C CYS A 67 -26.82 1.21 -12.66
N GLY A 68 -27.23 0.11 -13.27
CA GLY A 68 -28.66 -0.17 -13.51
C GLY A 68 -29.39 -0.58 -12.24
N GLU A 69 -30.73 -0.39 -12.23
CA GLU A 69 -31.63 -0.81 -11.14
C GLU A 69 -31.54 -2.32 -10.86
N GLU A 70 -31.17 -3.11 -11.88
CA GLU A 70 -31.02 -4.56 -11.80
C GLU A 70 -29.97 -5.00 -10.77
N LEU A 71 -28.97 -4.17 -10.48
CA LEU A 71 -27.98 -4.44 -9.43
C LEU A 71 -28.66 -4.59 -8.07
N PHE A 72 -29.61 -3.71 -7.76
CA PHE A 72 -30.32 -3.67 -6.47
C PHE A 72 -31.40 -4.76 -6.35
N LYS A 73 -31.72 -5.41 -7.46
CA LYS A 73 -32.70 -6.53 -7.53
C LYS A 73 -32.05 -7.92 -7.48
N LEU A 74 -30.71 -7.99 -7.28
CA LEU A 74 -29.99 -9.27 -7.23
C LEU A 74 -30.32 -10.13 -5.99
N GLY A 75 -30.95 -9.56 -4.97
CA GLY A 75 -31.17 -10.22 -3.67
C GLY A 75 -29.88 -10.35 -2.85
N ILE A 76 -28.83 -9.61 -3.20
CA ILE A 76 -27.56 -9.54 -2.52
C ILE A 76 -27.55 -8.24 -1.71
N PRO A 77 -27.17 -8.23 -0.41
CA PRO A 77 -27.06 -7.00 0.36
C PRO A 77 -26.15 -5.97 -0.29
N VAL A 78 -26.59 -4.71 -0.35
CA VAL A 78 -25.84 -3.59 -0.93
C VAL A 78 -25.65 -2.47 0.11
N LEU A 79 -24.43 -1.98 0.23
CA LEU A 79 -24.09 -0.78 1.01
C LEU A 79 -23.56 0.30 0.07
N GLY A 80 -24.25 1.42 -0.04
CA GLY A 80 -23.76 2.62 -0.73
C GLY A 80 -23.02 3.55 0.23
N LEU A 81 -21.86 4.05 -0.16
CA LEU A 81 -21.07 5.03 0.58
C LEU A 81 -21.01 6.35 -0.19
N CYS A 82 -21.39 7.45 0.45
CA CYS A 82 -21.39 8.79 -0.12
C CYS A 82 -22.11 8.83 -1.49
N TYR A 83 -21.37 8.95 -2.60
CA TYR A 83 -21.93 8.87 -3.95
C TYR A 83 -22.73 7.59 -4.19
N GLY A 84 -22.25 6.43 -3.73
CA GLY A 84 -22.94 5.14 -3.87
C GLY A 84 -24.31 5.12 -3.17
N ALA A 85 -24.46 5.78 -2.02
CA ALA A 85 -25.73 5.93 -1.32
C ALA A 85 -26.69 6.86 -2.09
N GLN A 86 -26.17 7.96 -2.61
CA GLN A 86 -26.92 8.91 -3.44
C GLN A 86 -27.39 8.25 -4.75
N LEU A 87 -26.49 7.51 -5.42
CA LEU A 87 -26.83 6.78 -6.64
C LEU A 87 -27.93 5.74 -6.42
N MET A 88 -27.80 4.94 -5.36
CA MET A 88 -28.82 3.96 -4.99
C MET A 88 -30.18 4.63 -4.75
N SER A 89 -30.20 5.73 -3.98
CA SER A 89 -31.43 6.48 -3.73
C SER A 89 -32.02 7.06 -5.02
N HIS A 90 -31.17 7.66 -5.89
CA HIS A 90 -31.59 8.24 -7.15
C HIS A 90 -32.21 7.20 -8.11
N VAL A 91 -31.54 6.06 -8.28
CA VAL A 91 -31.99 4.97 -9.18
C VAL A 91 -33.30 4.35 -8.67
N LEU A 92 -33.52 4.30 -7.37
CA LEU A 92 -34.71 3.70 -6.73
C LEU A 92 -35.81 4.71 -6.40
N GLY A 93 -35.87 5.84 -7.13
CA GLY A 93 -36.98 6.80 -7.08
C GLY A 93 -36.92 7.82 -5.94
N GLY A 94 -35.82 7.88 -5.20
CA GLY A 94 -35.51 8.97 -4.29
C GLY A 94 -35.04 10.23 -5.03
N LYS A 95 -34.76 11.30 -4.29
CA LYS A 95 -34.27 12.57 -4.83
C LYS A 95 -32.97 12.98 -4.16
N VAL A 96 -31.99 13.33 -4.97
CA VAL A 96 -30.70 13.88 -4.55
C VAL A 96 -30.64 15.33 -5.03
N GLU A 97 -30.30 16.23 -4.14
CA GLU A 97 -30.26 17.66 -4.40
C GLU A 97 -28.97 18.27 -3.85
N LYS A 98 -28.58 19.40 -4.43
CA LYS A 98 -27.46 20.20 -3.96
C LYS A 98 -27.79 20.83 -2.62
N ALA A 99 -26.92 20.65 -1.63
CA ALA A 99 -27.10 21.24 -0.32
C ALA A 99 -26.92 22.76 -0.34
N GLU A 100 -27.75 23.47 0.43
CA GLU A 100 -27.55 24.91 0.68
C GLU A 100 -26.27 25.16 1.48
N HIS A 101 -26.00 24.27 2.45
CA HIS A 101 -24.78 24.24 3.25
C HIS A 101 -24.03 22.93 3.03
N ARG A 102 -22.76 23.05 2.66
CA ARG A 102 -21.87 21.90 2.46
C ARG A 102 -21.47 21.32 3.81
N GLU A 103 -21.35 20.00 3.90
CA GLU A 103 -20.79 19.34 5.07
C GLU A 103 -19.40 18.77 4.73
N TYR A 104 -18.36 19.31 5.37
CA TYR A 104 -16.99 18.86 5.26
C TYR A 104 -16.34 18.73 6.63
N GLY A 105 -15.64 17.62 6.84
CA GLY A 105 -14.87 17.39 8.06
C GLY A 105 -15.65 16.63 9.11
N LYS A 106 -15.21 16.79 10.36
CA LYS A 106 -15.77 16.11 11.52
C LYS A 106 -17.17 16.66 11.85
N THR A 107 -18.19 15.79 11.76
CA THR A 107 -19.58 16.16 11.97
C THR A 107 -20.23 15.23 13.01
N GLU A 108 -20.91 15.83 13.97
CA GLU A 108 -21.70 15.10 14.96
C GLU A 108 -22.94 14.49 14.30
N THR A 109 -23.12 13.17 14.47
CA THR A 109 -24.17 12.40 13.82
C THR A 109 -24.92 11.56 14.84
N PHE A 110 -26.24 11.48 14.70
CA PHE A 110 -27.15 10.71 15.54
C PHE A 110 -27.61 9.47 14.79
N PHE A 111 -27.59 8.30 15.46
CA PHE A 111 -27.84 6.99 14.86
C PHE A 111 -29.06 6.31 15.47
N ASP A 112 -29.87 5.67 14.62
CA ASP A 112 -30.87 4.67 15.06
C ASP A 112 -30.14 3.34 15.33
N THR A 113 -29.83 3.10 16.60
CA THR A 113 -29.08 1.91 17.04
C THR A 113 -29.90 0.60 16.94
N SER A 114 -31.17 0.68 16.57
CA SER A 114 -32.00 -0.50 16.24
C SER A 114 -31.63 -1.11 14.87
N SER A 115 -30.97 -0.33 13.99
CA SER A 115 -30.47 -0.83 12.73
C SER A 115 -29.30 -1.81 12.95
N LYS A 116 -29.30 -2.93 12.21
CA LYS A 116 -28.19 -3.89 12.23
C LYS A 116 -26.86 -3.25 11.82
N LEU A 117 -26.90 -2.20 10.99
CA LEU A 117 -25.72 -1.48 10.54
C LEU A 117 -25.01 -0.75 11.70
N PHE A 118 -25.78 -0.28 12.67
CA PHE A 118 -25.29 0.47 13.84
C PHE A 118 -25.32 -0.33 15.14
N ALA A 119 -25.38 -1.64 15.05
CA ALA A 119 -25.36 -2.49 16.23
C ALA A 119 -24.07 -2.29 17.05
N GLY A 120 -24.21 -2.00 18.35
CA GLY A 120 -23.09 -1.77 19.27
C GLY A 120 -22.40 -0.40 19.13
N ILE A 121 -22.96 0.51 18.33
CA ILE A 121 -22.46 1.88 18.16
C ILE A 121 -23.25 2.81 19.09
N PRO A 122 -22.64 3.84 19.69
CA PRO A 122 -23.35 4.85 20.46
C PRO A 122 -24.41 5.58 19.63
N GLU A 123 -25.50 6.04 20.26
CA GLU A 123 -26.55 6.83 19.58
C GLU A 123 -26.02 8.12 18.94
N LYS A 124 -24.80 8.54 19.31
CA LYS A 124 -24.17 9.76 18.85
C LYS A 124 -22.66 9.58 18.78
N SER A 125 -22.06 9.93 17.64
CA SER A 125 -20.61 10.02 17.50
C SER A 125 -20.17 10.96 16.35
N ILE A 126 -18.86 11.10 16.17
CA ILE A 126 -18.27 11.93 15.12
C ILE A 126 -18.03 11.08 13.88
N VAL A 127 -18.46 11.60 12.73
CA VAL A 127 -18.19 11.03 11.41
C VAL A 127 -17.48 12.03 10.51
N TRP A 128 -16.86 11.53 9.44
CA TRP A 128 -16.25 12.36 8.41
C TRP A 128 -17.21 12.57 7.24
N MET A 129 -17.68 13.81 7.09
CA MET A 129 -18.48 14.24 5.94
C MET A 129 -17.60 14.86 4.87
N SER A 130 -17.95 14.59 3.60
CA SER A 130 -17.28 15.19 2.43
C SER A 130 -18.25 15.17 1.24
N HIS A 131 -19.28 16.03 1.27
CA HIS A 131 -20.29 16.04 0.22
C HIS A 131 -20.87 17.43 -0.07
N PHE A 132 -21.32 17.61 -1.35
CA PHE A 132 -22.08 18.77 -1.84
C PHE A 132 -23.55 18.46 -1.97
N ASP A 133 -23.88 17.20 -2.26
CA ASP A 133 -25.22 16.71 -2.53
C ASP A 133 -25.70 15.86 -1.38
N TYR A 134 -27.01 15.83 -1.15
CA TYR A 134 -27.64 15.04 -0.10
C TYR A 134 -28.93 14.39 -0.60
N ILE A 135 -29.35 13.33 0.05
CA ILE A 135 -30.62 12.65 -0.22
C ILE A 135 -31.73 13.46 0.45
N SER A 136 -32.47 14.23 -0.36
CA SER A 136 -33.55 15.09 0.12
C SER A 136 -34.89 14.35 0.26
N LYS A 137 -35.13 13.31 -0.55
CA LYS A 137 -36.31 12.46 -0.49
C LYS A 137 -35.92 11.00 -0.62
N LEU A 138 -36.43 10.17 0.26
CA LEU A 138 -36.23 8.71 0.23
C LEU A 138 -37.08 8.07 -0.88
N GLY A 139 -36.54 7.01 -1.48
CA GLY A 139 -37.28 6.09 -2.33
C GLY A 139 -38.23 5.21 -1.51
N ASP A 140 -39.12 4.50 -2.20
CA ASP A 140 -40.11 3.63 -1.57
C ASP A 140 -39.45 2.50 -0.74
N GLY A 141 -39.95 2.26 0.47
CA GLY A 141 -39.43 1.24 1.39
C GLY A 141 -38.16 1.63 2.17
N PHE A 142 -37.57 2.79 1.91
CA PHE A 142 -36.43 3.29 2.68
C PHE A 142 -36.89 4.08 3.92
N LYS A 143 -36.14 3.97 5.01
CA LYS A 143 -36.21 4.84 6.17
C LYS A 143 -34.85 5.47 6.48
N SER A 144 -34.86 6.65 7.10
CA SER A 144 -33.65 7.27 7.64
C SER A 144 -33.25 6.56 8.94
N ILE A 145 -31.95 6.25 9.06
CA ILE A 145 -31.35 5.60 10.24
C ILE A 145 -30.19 6.42 10.84
N ALA A 146 -29.82 7.56 10.23
CA ALA A 146 -28.95 8.54 10.86
C ALA A 146 -29.22 9.93 10.30
N HIS A 147 -28.94 10.96 11.13
CA HIS A 147 -29.05 12.35 10.73
C HIS A 147 -27.99 13.22 11.40
N THR A 148 -27.69 14.35 10.78
CA THR A 148 -26.90 15.45 11.37
C THR A 148 -27.80 16.64 11.62
N ALA A 149 -27.24 17.76 12.06
CA ALA A 149 -27.99 19.01 12.21
C ALA A 149 -28.50 19.56 10.87
N SER A 150 -27.81 19.27 9.74
CA SER A 150 -28.10 19.78 8.41
C SER A 150 -28.54 18.73 7.40
N THR A 151 -28.25 17.45 7.63
CA THR A 151 -28.60 16.34 6.73
C THR A 151 -29.54 15.36 7.43
N ALA A 152 -30.82 15.36 7.03
CA ALA A 152 -31.85 14.51 7.62
C ALA A 152 -31.67 13.01 7.31
N ASN A 153 -31.05 12.69 6.18
CA ASN A 153 -30.85 11.33 5.69
C ASN A 153 -29.34 11.03 5.56
N ALA A 154 -28.59 11.16 6.68
CA ALA A 154 -27.16 10.86 6.71
C ALA A 154 -26.87 9.36 6.59
N ALA A 155 -27.85 8.50 6.92
CA ALA A 155 -27.86 7.09 6.56
C ALA A 155 -29.30 6.61 6.35
N ILE A 156 -29.46 5.64 5.46
CA ILE A 156 -30.77 5.09 5.05
C ILE A 156 -30.71 3.56 4.99
N GLU A 157 -31.85 2.91 5.20
CA GLU A 157 -31.95 1.46 4.96
C GLU A 157 -33.32 1.07 4.39
N ASN A 158 -33.30 0.01 3.57
CA ASN A 158 -34.45 -0.80 3.21
C ASN A 158 -34.12 -2.25 3.57
N VAL A 159 -34.57 -2.68 4.75
CA VAL A 159 -34.22 -3.99 5.33
C VAL A 159 -34.77 -5.14 4.50
N GLU A 160 -35.98 -5.01 3.92
CA GLU A 160 -36.60 -6.04 3.10
C GLU A 160 -35.84 -6.31 1.81
N ALA A 161 -35.31 -5.25 1.20
CA ALA A 161 -34.49 -5.35 0.00
C ALA A 161 -33.00 -5.60 0.30
N GLY A 162 -32.56 -5.51 1.55
CA GLY A 162 -31.16 -5.64 1.94
C GLY A 162 -30.28 -4.45 1.51
N LEU A 163 -30.88 -3.25 1.40
CA LEU A 163 -30.21 -2.06 0.87
C LEU A 163 -29.92 -1.06 2.00
N TYR A 164 -28.68 -0.59 2.05
CA TYR A 164 -28.17 0.34 3.07
C TYR A 164 -27.36 1.45 2.40
N GLY A 165 -27.46 2.66 2.92
CA GLY A 165 -26.73 3.82 2.41
C GLY A 165 -26.17 4.68 3.54
N ILE A 166 -24.95 5.14 3.40
CA ILE A 166 -24.26 6.04 4.34
C ILE A 166 -23.72 7.24 3.55
N GLN A 167 -24.06 8.45 3.96
CA GLN A 167 -23.59 9.68 3.32
C GLN A 167 -22.16 10.03 3.69
N PHE A 168 -21.71 9.69 4.88
CA PHE A 168 -20.36 9.91 5.38
C PHE A 168 -19.40 8.78 4.98
N HIS A 169 -18.13 8.91 5.35
CA HIS A 169 -17.05 7.99 5.01
C HIS A 169 -16.67 7.11 6.21
N PRO A 170 -17.21 5.89 6.35
CA PRO A 170 -16.86 4.99 7.45
C PRO A 170 -15.45 4.39 7.29
N GLU A 171 -14.87 4.43 6.09
CA GLU A 171 -13.56 3.87 5.78
C GLU A 171 -12.40 4.69 6.33
N VAL A 172 -12.57 6.00 6.58
CA VAL A 172 -11.52 6.88 7.06
C VAL A 172 -11.39 6.87 8.58
N LEU A 173 -10.18 7.18 9.09
CA LEU A 173 -9.90 7.16 10.53
C LEU A 173 -10.66 8.23 11.35
N HIS A 174 -11.14 9.29 10.68
CA HIS A 174 -11.86 10.38 11.31
C HIS A 174 -13.30 10.02 11.66
N THR A 175 -13.84 8.92 11.15
CA THR A 175 -15.11 8.33 11.57
C THR A 175 -14.85 7.36 12.71
N GLU A 176 -15.29 7.72 13.93
CA GLU A 176 -14.91 7.02 15.17
C GLU A 176 -15.26 5.54 15.18
N TYR A 177 -16.43 5.15 14.67
CA TYR A 177 -16.92 3.76 14.66
C TYR A 177 -17.06 3.21 13.22
N GLY A 178 -16.30 3.74 12.28
CA GLY A 178 -16.42 3.35 10.87
C GLY A 178 -16.07 1.89 10.61
N LYS A 179 -15.09 1.33 11.35
CA LYS A 179 -14.71 -0.08 11.26
C LYS A 179 -15.84 -1.00 11.72
N GLU A 180 -16.49 -0.65 12.82
CA GLU A 180 -17.60 -1.38 13.39
C GLU A 180 -18.82 -1.37 12.45
N MET A 181 -19.11 -0.23 11.80
CA MET A 181 -20.18 -0.11 10.80
C MET A 181 -19.94 -1.04 9.61
N LEU A 182 -18.73 -1.03 9.04
CA LEU A 182 -18.38 -1.92 7.93
C LEU A 182 -18.34 -3.39 8.37
N SER A 183 -17.85 -3.69 9.57
CA SER A 183 -17.92 -5.02 10.18
C SER A 183 -19.36 -5.50 10.34
N ASN A 184 -20.25 -4.64 10.83
CA ASN A 184 -21.68 -4.96 10.93
C ASN A 184 -22.32 -5.25 9.58
N PHE A 185 -21.96 -4.50 8.54
CA PHE A 185 -22.44 -4.79 7.19
C PHE A 185 -22.00 -6.18 6.73
N VAL A 186 -20.71 -6.51 6.78
CA VAL A 186 -20.21 -7.77 6.25
C VAL A 186 -20.63 -8.98 7.09
N HIS A 187 -20.72 -8.86 8.43
CA HIS A 187 -21.04 -9.98 9.30
C HIS A 187 -22.55 -10.07 9.60
N ASN A 188 -23.17 -8.98 10.08
CA ASN A 188 -24.55 -9.01 10.58
C ASN A 188 -25.59 -8.93 9.46
N ILE A 189 -25.23 -8.31 8.32
CA ILE A 189 -26.13 -8.12 7.17
C ILE A 189 -25.82 -9.12 6.06
N CYS A 190 -24.55 -9.21 5.60
CA CYS A 190 -24.15 -10.16 4.55
C CYS A 190 -23.97 -11.59 5.06
N GLY A 191 -23.90 -11.82 6.38
CA GLY A 191 -23.74 -13.14 6.98
C GLY A 191 -22.39 -13.80 6.73
N CYS A 192 -21.33 -13.01 6.52
CA CYS A 192 -19.97 -13.53 6.40
C CYS A 192 -19.45 -13.99 7.77
N ILE A 193 -18.79 -15.16 7.78
CA ILE A 193 -18.21 -15.73 9.02
C ILE A 193 -16.78 -15.27 9.29
N GLY A 194 -16.12 -14.61 8.31
CA GLY A 194 -14.75 -14.13 8.47
C GLY A 194 -13.71 -15.23 8.27
N ASP A 195 -13.72 -15.89 7.12
CA ASP A 195 -12.81 -16.98 6.76
C ASP A 195 -11.47 -16.52 6.16
N TRP A 196 -11.31 -15.21 5.89
CA TRP A 196 -10.09 -14.64 5.35
C TRP A 196 -9.02 -14.49 6.44
N LYS A 197 -8.26 -15.56 6.68
CA LYS A 197 -7.17 -15.62 7.67
C LYS A 197 -5.83 -15.87 6.99
N MET A 198 -4.77 -15.20 7.45
CA MET A 198 -3.45 -15.30 6.81
C MET A 198 -2.81 -16.67 6.97
N SER A 199 -3.06 -17.41 8.06
CA SER A 199 -2.63 -18.80 8.20
C SER A 199 -3.23 -19.71 7.12
N ALA A 200 -4.53 -19.63 6.90
CA ALA A 200 -5.21 -20.37 5.83
C ALA A 200 -4.72 -19.94 4.43
N PHE A 201 -4.43 -18.63 4.26
CA PHE A 201 -3.84 -18.14 3.01
C PHE A 201 -2.47 -18.79 2.75
N VAL A 202 -1.57 -18.86 3.75
CA VAL A 202 -0.24 -19.47 3.62
C VAL A 202 -0.35 -20.94 3.21
N GLU A 203 -1.18 -21.72 3.92
CA GLU A 203 -1.37 -23.15 3.63
C GLU A 203 -1.88 -23.39 2.20
N ASN A 204 -2.92 -22.65 1.79
CA ASN A 204 -3.50 -22.76 0.45
C ASN A 204 -2.51 -22.33 -0.63
N SER A 205 -1.81 -21.22 -0.44
CA SER A 205 -0.85 -20.71 -1.41
C SER A 205 0.34 -21.66 -1.59
N VAL A 206 0.85 -22.24 -0.50
CA VAL A 206 1.92 -23.25 -0.58
C VAL A 206 1.47 -24.46 -1.40
N LYS A 207 0.24 -24.94 -1.19
CA LYS A 207 -0.32 -26.05 -1.94
C LYS A 207 -0.50 -25.72 -3.43
N GLU A 208 -1.11 -24.59 -3.75
CA GLU A 208 -1.34 -24.11 -5.12
C GLU A 208 -0.02 -23.91 -5.87
N ILE A 209 0.97 -23.27 -5.25
CA ILE A 209 2.30 -23.06 -5.84
C ILE A 209 2.97 -24.40 -6.11
N LYS A 210 2.94 -25.35 -5.17
CA LYS A 210 3.53 -26.68 -5.34
C LYS A 210 2.92 -27.44 -6.50
N GLU A 211 1.59 -27.44 -6.61
CA GLU A 211 0.86 -28.08 -7.72
C GLU A 211 1.18 -27.43 -9.07
N ARG A 212 1.28 -26.09 -9.12
CA ARG A 212 1.55 -25.30 -10.32
C ARG A 212 2.98 -25.45 -10.82
N VAL A 213 3.95 -25.44 -9.93
CA VAL A 213 5.39 -25.52 -10.26
C VAL A 213 5.79 -26.96 -10.62
N GLY A 214 5.25 -27.97 -9.93
CA GLY A 214 5.68 -29.36 -10.10
C GLY A 214 7.18 -29.52 -9.93
N ASP A 215 7.87 -30.06 -10.94
CA ASP A 215 9.35 -30.22 -10.95
C ASP A 215 10.09 -29.03 -11.59
N GLY A 216 9.39 -27.93 -11.90
CA GLY A 216 9.94 -26.76 -12.59
C GLY A 216 10.90 -25.94 -11.71
N LYS A 217 11.81 -25.20 -12.36
CA LYS A 217 12.75 -24.28 -11.71
C LYS A 217 12.15 -22.89 -11.60
N VAL A 218 12.34 -22.27 -10.46
CA VAL A 218 11.76 -20.95 -10.12
C VAL A 218 12.87 -19.94 -9.86
N LEU A 219 12.77 -18.76 -10.45
CA LEU A 219 13.66 -17.63 -10.26
C LEU A 219 12.93 -16.49 -9.55
N CYS A 220 13.56 -15.91 -8.54
CA CYS A 220 13.04 -14.76 -7.80
C CYS A 220 14.08 -13.64 -7.74
N ALA A 221 13.70 -12.43 -8.14
CA ALA A 221 14.49 -11.23 -7.86
C ALA A 221 14.21 -10.80 -6.41
N LEU A 222 15.19 -10.98 -5.54
CA LEU A 222 15.09 -10.59 -4.13
C LEU A 222 15.65 -9.18 -3.96
N SER A 223 14.78 -8.20 -3.78
CA SER A 223 15.20 -6.79 -3.60
C SER A 223 15.58 -6.43 -2.16
N GLY A 224 15.39 -7.34 -1.21
CA GLY A 224 15.50 -7.06 0.23
C GLY A 224 14.27 -6.33 0.82
N GLY A 225 13.30 -5.94 -0.01
CA GLY A 225 12.02 -5.40 0.44
C GLY A 225 11.11 -6.47 1.06
N VAL A 226 10.09 -6.02 1.80
CA VAL A 226 9.14 -6.93 2.50
C VAL A 226 8.45 -7.88 1.52
N ASP A 227 7.95 -7.37 0.39
CA ASP A 227 7.14 -8.15 -0.54
C ASP A 227 7.96 -9.25 -1.21
N SER A 228 9.13 -8.92 -1.75
CA SER A 228 10.03 -9.93 -2.33
C SER A 228 10.50 -10.96 -1.31
N SER A 229 10.73 -10.54 -0.06
CA SER A 229 11.12 -11.45 1.03
C SER A 229 9.99 -12.41 1.39
N VAL A 230 8.76 -11.92 1.52
CA VAL A 230 7.58 -12.77 1.82
C VAL A 230 7.29 -13.72 0.66
N ALA A 231 7.36 -13.24 -0.58
CA ALA A 231 7.21 -14.09 -1.77
C ALA A 231 8.27 -15.20 -1.79
N ALA A 232 9.55 -14.87 -1.58
CA ALA A 232 10.64 -15.83 -1.56
C ALA A 232 10.47 -16.91 -0.48
N VAL A 233 10.07 -16.53 0.75
CA VAL A 233 9.85 -17.50 1.83
C VAL A 233 8.64 -18.40 1.56
N LEU A 234 7.57 -17.83 1.00
CA LEU A 234 6.38 -18.60 0.62
C LEU A 234 6.72 -19.65 -0.45
N LEU A 235 7.48 -19.26 -1.47
CA LEU A 235 7.99 -20.16 -2.51
C LEU A 235 8.95 -21.20 -1.94
N SER A 236 9.87 -20.80 -1.05
CA SER A 236 10.79 -21.73 -0.38
C SER A 236 10.05 -22.84 0.35
N LYS A 237 8.96 -22.51 1.07
CA LYS A 237 8.10 -23.52 1.72
C LYS A 237 7.39 -24.45 0.72
N ALA A 238 7.05 -23.94 -0.46
CA ALA A 238 6.33 -24.73 -1.46
C ALA A 238 7.25 -25.66 -2.27
N VAL A 239 8.42 -25.16 -2.71
CA VAL A 239 9.26 -25.83 -3.71
C VAL A 239 10.74 -25.99 -3.31
N GLY A 240 11.13 -25.50 -2.13
CA GLY A 240 12.49 -25.70 -1.58
C GLY A 240 13.59 -25.26 -2.55
N LYS A 241 14.56 -26.15 -2.79
CA LYS A 241 15.74 -25.90 -3.66
C LYS A 241 15.44 -25.72 -5.15
N GLN A 242 14.19 -25.89 -5.61
CA GLN A 242 13.81 -25.49 -6.97
C GLN A 242 13.81 -23.96 -7.12
N LEU A 243 13.73 -23.21 -6.00
CA LEU A 243 13.79 -21.76 -5.97
C LEU A 243 15.24 -21.28 -5.95
N THR A 244 15.58 -20.38 -6.87
CA THR A 244 16.80 -19.58 -6.85
C THR A 244 16.45 -18.11 -6.68
N CYS A 245 16.96 -17.48 -5.62
CA CYS A 245 16.84 -16.06 -5.37
C CYS A 245 18.12 -15.32 -5.78
N VAL A 246 17.99 -14.32 -6.62
CA VAL A 246 19.10 -13.43 -7.01
C VAL A 246 18.92 -12.10 -6.30
N PHE A 247 19.89 -11.73 -5.48
CA PHE A 247 19.98 -10.46 -4.79
C PHE A 247 21.08 -9.61 -5.42
N VAL A 248 20.71 -8.47 -5.99
CA VAL A 248 21.64 -7.53 -6.61
C VAL A 248 22.05 -6.46 -5.60
N ASP A 249 23.30 -6.52 -5.15
CA ASP A 249 23.89 -5.46 -4.34
C ASP A 249 24.44 -4.36 -5.28
N HIS A 250 23.58 -3.38 -5.52
CA HIS A 250 23.87 -2.25 -6.42
C HIS A 250 24.59 -1.07 -5.73
N GLY A 251 25.00 -1.22 -4.48
CA GLY A 251 25.72 -0.19 -3.73
C GLY A 251 24.84 0.96 -3.21
N LEU A 252 23.57 1.04 -3.57
CA LEU A 252 22.63 2.09 -3.13
C LEU A 252 21.70 1.60 -2.02
N LEU A 253 22.06 0.50 -1.35
CA LEU A 253 21.35 -0.07 -0.22
C LEU A 253 21.64 0.71 1.07
N ARG A 254 20.78 0.54 2.08
CA ARG A 254 21.09 1.02 3.43
C ARG A 254 22.35 0.36 3.98
N LYS A 255 22.91 0.98 5.02
CA LYS A 255 24.08 0.42 5.72
C LYS A 255 23.81 -1.01 6.17
N ASN A 256 24.67 -1.94 5.83
CA ASN A 256 24.64 -3.38 6.17
C ASN A 256 23.43 -4.17 5.62
N GLU A 257 22.56 -3.55 4.79
CA GLU A 257 21.33 -4.19 4.32
C GLU A 257 21.61 -5.46 3.50
N GLY A 258 22.62 -5.47 2.64
CA GLY A 258 23.01 -6.65 1.87
C GLY A 258 23.43 -7.81 2.76
N ASP A 259 24.18 -7.54 3.83
CA ASP A 259 24.63 -8.56 4.80
C ASP A 259 23.46 -9.08 5.65
N GLU A 260 22.51 -8.22 6.01
CA GLU A 260 21.28 -8.64 6.71
C GLU A 260 20.42 -9.57 5.84
N VAL A 261 20.28 -9.28 4.54
CA VAL A 261 19.54 -10.11 3.60
C VAL A 261 20.26 -11.47 3.43
N GLU A 262 21.58 -11.47 3.25
CA GLU A 262 22.36 -12.69 3.12
C GLU A 262 22.33 -13.53 4.40
N ALA A 263 22.34 -12.92 5.58
CA ALA A 263 22.22 -13.63 6.86
C ALA A 263 20.89 -14.41 6.99
N VAL A 264 19.82 -13.92 6.35
CA VAL A 264 18.48 -14.52 6.41
C VAL A 264 18.26 -15.54 5.27
N PHE A 265 18.67 -15.21 4.06
CA PHE A 265 18.36 -15.98 2.84
C PHE A 265 19.57 -16.74 2.28
N GLY A 266 20.77 -16.44 2.74
CA GLY A 266 22.01 -17.06 2.28
C GLY A 266 22.19 -18.52 2.75
N PRO A 267 23.33 -19.15 2.43
CA PRO A 267 23.56 -20.55 2.70
C PRO A 267 23.45 -20.96 4.17
N ASN A 268 23.70 -20.03 5.09
CA ASN A 268 23.58 -20.22 6.54
C ASN A 268 22.26 -19.67 7.10
N GLY A 269 21.34 -19.26 6.22
CA GLY A 269 20.05 -18.71 6.58
C GLY A 269 19.03 -19.77 6.99
N SER A 270 17.83 -19.30 7.34
CA SER A 270 16.77 -20.16 7.89
C SER A 270 15.89 -20.83 6.83
N TYR A 271 16.09 -20.53 5.55
CA TYR A 271 15.19 -20.96 4.47
C TYR A 271 15.86 -21.88 3.46
N GLU A 272 15.15 -22.87 3.00
CA GLU A 272 15.64 -23.84 2.02
C GLU A 272 15.42 -23.30 0.59
N LEU A 273 16.43 -22.58 0.07
CA LEU A 273 16.45 -22.01 -1.28
C LEU A 273 17.91 -21.90 -1.77
N ASN A 274 18.09 -21.60 -3.05
CA ASN A 274 19.40 -21.22 -3.58
C ASN A 274 19.49 -19.68 -3.55
N PHE A 275 20.58 -19.14 -3.00
CA PHE A 275 20.79 -17.69 -2.89
C PHE A 275 22.05 -17.27 -3.64
N ILE A 276 21.91 -16.26 -4.48
CA ILE A 276 23.02 -15.66 -5.23
C ILE A 276 23.05 -14.17 -4.91
N ARG A 277 24.13 -13.70 -4.29
CA ARG A 277 24.39 -12.27 -4.12
C ARG A 277 25.35 -11.81 -5.22
N VAL A 278 24.90 -10.84 -6.02
CA VAL A 278 25.68 -10.24 -7.08
C VAL A 278 26.19 -8.88 -6.60
N ASN A 279 27.50 -8.74 -6.43
CA ASN A 279 28.10 -7.43 -6.16
C ASN A 279 28.24 -6.65 -7.48
N ALA A 280 27.36 -5.69 -7.68
CA ALA A 280 27.32 -4.83 -8.85
C ALA A 280 27.60 -3.35 -8.52
N GLN A 281 28.05 -3.03 -7.29
CA GLN A 281 28.16 -1.65 -6.78
C GLN A 281 28.92 -0.74 -7.73
N GLN A 282 30.14 -1.13 -8.16
CA GLN A 282 30.97 -0.30 -9.05
C GLN A 282 30.28 -0.03 -10.38
N ARG A 283 29.60 -1.03 -10.93
CA ARG A 283 28.88 -0.93 -12.20
C ARG A 283 27.77 0.14 -12.15
N PHE A 284 27.03 0.21 -11.03
CA PHE A 284 26.01 1.25 -10.83
C PHE A 284 26.64 2.63 -10.63
N TYR A 285 27.72 2.74 -9.88
CA TYR A 285 28.42 4.02 -9.70
C TYR A 285 28.96 4.54 -11.03
N ASP A 286 29.54 3.69 -11.86
CA ASP A 286 30.06 4.07 -13.19
C ASP A 286 28.94 4.59 -14.11
N LYS A 287 27.74 3.99 -14.05
CA LYS A 287 26.58 4.41 -14.84
C LYS A 287 25.93 5.71 -14.33
N LEU A 288 26.07 6.00 -13.05
CA LEU A 288 25.51 7.20 -12.42
C LEU A 288 26.49 8.38 -12.41
N ALA A 289 27.74 8.19 -12.85
CA ALA A 289 28.74 9.25 -12.88
C ALA A 289 28.26 10.43 -13.74
N GLY A 290 28.23 11.64 -13.16
CA GLY A 290 27.78 12.87 -13.81
C GLY A 290 26.26 13.00 -13.98
N VAL A 291 25.47 12.02 -13.52
CA VAL A 291 23.99 12.06 -13.63
C VAL A 291 23.42 12.79 -12.40
N THR A 292 22.72 13.89 -12.65
CA THR A 292 22.14 14.75 -11.59
C THR A 292 20.62 14.85 -11.64
N GLU A 293 20.01 14.48 -12.75
CA GLU A 293 18.57 14.59 -12.96
C GLU A 293 17.85 13.36 -12.34
N PRO A 294 16.83 13.56 -11.47
CA PRO A 294 16.20 12.48 -10.69
C PRO A 294 15.61 11.35 -11.54
N GLU A 295 14.89 11.70 -12.62
CA GLU A 295 14.26 10.69 -13.47
C GLU A 295 15.28 9.89 -14.28
N ALA A 296 16.38 10.54 -14.71
CA ALA A 296 17.48 9.84 -15.35
C ALA A 296 18.15 8.83 -14.40
N LYS A 297 18.36 9.19 -13.12
CA LYS A 297 18.87 8.25 -12.11
C LYS A 297 17.95 7.04 -11.95
N ARG A 298 16.64 7.27 -11.80
CA ARG A 298 15.63 6.20 -11.66
C ARG A 298 15.68 5.23 -12.83
N LYS A 299 15.72 5.77 -14.04
CA LYS A 299 15.78 4.99 -15.29
C LYS A 299 17.06 4.16 -15.38
N ILE A 300 18.23 4.77 -15.15
CA ILE A 300 19.52 4.08 -15.20
C ILE A 300 19.59 2.95 -14.16
N ILE A 301 19.17 3.22 -12.92
CA ILE A 301 19.18 2.23 -11.85
C ILE A 301 18.25 1.06 -12.19
N GLY A 302 17.05 1.34 -12.68
CA GLY A 302 16.10 0.31 -13.08
C GLY A 302 16.59 -0.54 -14.24
N GLU A 303 17.09 0.08 -15.32
CA GLU A 303 17.62 -0.63 -16.48
C GLU A 303 18.83 -1.49 -16.12
N GLU A 304 19.75 -0.96 -15.31
CA GLU A 304 20.96 -1.68 -14.95
C GLU A 304 20.67 -2.86 -14.01
N PHE A 305 19.71 -2.70 -13.09
CA PHE A 305 19.24 -3.80 -12.26
C PHE A 305 18.73 -4.98 -13.11
N ILE A 306 17.93 -4.69 -14.13
CA ILE A 306 17.40 -5.72 -15.04
C ILE A 306 18.54 -6.42 -15.78
N ARG A 307 19.51 -5.67 -16.31
CA ARG A 307 20.66 -6.25 -17.03
C ARG A 307 21.47 -7.19 -16.15
N VAL A 308 21.77 -6.78 -14.92
CA VAL A 308 22.48 -7.65 -13.96
C VAL A 308 21.67 -8.91 -13.66
N PHE A 309 20.38 -8.76 -13.46
CA PHE A 309 19.48 -9.89 -13.20
C PHE A 309 19.41 -10.86 -14.39
N GLU A 310 19.33 -10.35 -15.62
CA GLU A 310 19.35 -11.15 -16.84
C GLU A 310 20.65 -11.93 -17.01
N GLU A 311 21.79 -11.28 -16.75
CA GLU A 311 23.10 -11.93 -16.83
C GLU A 311 23.20 -13.11 -15.86
N GLU A 312 22.68 -12.96 -14.63
CA GLU A 312 22.65 -14.03 -13.65
C GLU A 312 21.64 -15.13 -14.04
N ALA A 313 20.46 -14.77 -14.53
CA ALA A 313 19.47 -15.73 -15.00
C ALA A 313 20.05 -16.63 -16.12
N LYS A 314 20.81 -16.05 -17.06
CA LYS A 314 21.51 -16.82 -18.12
C LYS A 314 22.53 -17.82 -17.56
N LYS A 315 23.24 -17.47 -16.48
CA LYS A 315 24.21 -18.39 -15.83
C LYS A 315 23.50 -19.56 -15.12
N ILE A 316 22.30 -19.32 -14.58
CA ILE A 316 21.48 -20.35 -13.91
C ILE A 316 20.95 -21.35 -14.95
N GLY A 317 20.79 -20.94 -16.20
CA GLY A 317 20.29 -21.78 -17.30
C GLY A 317 18.76 -21.75 -17.39
N THR A 318 18.15 -22.87 -17.81
CA THR A 318 16.70 -22.94 -18.02
C THR A 318 15.95 -22.73 -16.72
N VAL A 319 15.07 -21.73 -16.71
CA VAL A 319 14.15 -21.41 -15.61
C VAL A 319 12.73 -21.43 -16.17
N ASP A 320 11.82 -22.09 -15.49
CA ASP A 320 10.43 -22.27 -15.95
C ASP A 320 9.52 -21.12 -15.46
N TYR A 321 9.76 -20.59 -14.27
CA TYR A 321 8.89 -19.63 -13.61
C TYR A 321 9.68 -18.44 -13.04
N LEU A 322 9.13 -17.23 -13.23
CA LEU A 322 9.60 -16.00 -12.59
C LEU A 322 8.65 -15.60 -11.47
N VAL A 323 9.19 -15.20 -10.32
CA VAL A 323 8.39 -14.70 -9.18
C VAL A 323 8.41 -13.18 -9.17
N GLN A 324 7.24 -12.58 -9.07
CA GLN A 324 7.06 -11.15 -8.82
C GLN A 324 6.35 -10.91 -7.49
N GLY A 325 6.82 -9.90 -6.77
CA GLY A 325 6.23 -9.48 -5.48
C GLY A 325 5.07 -8.49 -5.63
N THR A 326 4.32 -8.54 -6.73
CA THR A 326 3.13 -7.71 -6.98
C THR A 326 2.12 -7.86 -5.85
N ILE A 327 1.58 -6.76 -5.36
CA ILE A 327 0.54 -6.71 -4.33
C ILE A 327 -0.77 -6.12 -4.87
N TYR A 328 -1.86 -6.23 -4.12
CA TYR A 328 -3.19 -5.85 -4.60
C TYR A 328 -3.33 -4.37 -5.02
N PRO A 329 -2.77 -3.38 -4.31
CA PRO A 329 -2.76 -2.00 -4.78
C PRO A 329 -2.14 -1.81 -6.17
N ASP A 330 -1.03 -2.49 -6.47
CA ASP A 330 -0.38 -2.42 -7.79
C ASP A 330 -1.31 -2.90 -8.91
N VAL A 331 -2.12 -3.92 -8.61
CA VAL A 331 -3.12 -4.47 -9.55
C VAL A 331 -4.25 -3.48 -9.82
N VAL A 332 -4.75 -2.82 -8.77
CA VAL A 332 -5.83 -1.84 -8.90
C VAL A 332 -5.37 -0.60 -9.66
N GLU A 333 -4.17 -0.09 -9.36
CA GLU A 333 -3.58 1.09 -10.03
C GLU A 333 -3.30 0.84 -11.51
N SER A 334 -2.96 -0.38 -11.89
CA SER A 334 -2.75 -0.75 -13.30
C SER A 334 -4.04 -0.85 -14.14
N GLY A 335 -5.21 -0.59 -13.54
CA GLY A 335 -6.52 -0.59 -14.22
C GLY A 335 -7.06 -1.98 -14.55
N VAL A 336 -6.46 -3.03 -14.00
CA VAL A 336 -6.81 -4.44 -14.28
C VAL A 336 -7.65 -5.05 -13.17
N GLY A 337 -8.74 -4.40 -12.86
CA GLY A 337 -9.82 -5.04 -12.13
C GLY A 337 -10.62 -5.94 -13.08
N GLY A 338 -10.28 -7.21 -13.19
CA GLY A 338 -11.22 -8.19 -13.70
C GLY A 338 -10.94 -8.96 -14.98
N GLU A 339 -9.79 -8.83 -15.62
CA GLU A 339 -9.37 -9.79 -16.68
C GLU A 339 -7.92 -10.22 -16.45
N SER A 340 -7.68 -11.53 -16.50
CA SER A 340 -6.34 -12.08 -16.63
C SER A 340 -5.82 -11.80 -18.04
N VAL A 341 -5.56 -10.53 -18.32
CA VAL A 341 -4.67 -10.17 -19.40
C VAL A 341 -3.27 -10.36 -18.86
N VAL A 342 -2.47 -11.16 -19.54
CA VAL A 342 -1.01 -11.16 -19.40
C VAL A 342 -0.57 -9.72 -19.68
N ILE A 343 -0.64 -8.86 -18.64
CA ILE A 343 -0.10 -7.53 -18.77
C ILE A 343 1.40 -7.68 -18.60
N LYS A 344 2.09 -7.38 -19.66
CA LYS A 344 3.44 -6.82 -19.58
C LYS A 344 3.30 -5.53 -18.76
N SER A 345 3.12 -5.66 -17.43
CA SER A 345 3.04 -4.51 -16.55
C SER A 345 4.45 -3.97 -16.37
N HIS A 346 4.71 -2.89 -17.10
CA HIS A 346 5.97 -2.16 -17.10
C HIS A 346 6.27 -1.40 -15.79
N HIS A 347 5.55 -1.65 -14.71
CA HIS A 347 5.64 -0.81 -13.52
C HIS A 347 6.42 -1.38 -12.33
N ASN A 348 6.71 -2.69 -12.26
CA ASN A 348 7.50 -3.23 -11.14
C ASN A 348 8.87 -3.78 -11.52
N VAL A 349 9.10 -4.10 -12.79
CA VAL A 349 10.43 -4.35 -13.35
C VAL A 349 10.40 -3.71 -14.72
N GLY A 350 11.06 -2.59 -14.91
CA GLY A 350 11.15 -1.93 -16.20
C GLY A 350 11.72 -2.87 -17.23
N GLY A 351 10.86 -3.49 -18.04
CA GLY A 351 11.23 -4.48 -19.06
C GLY A 351 11.49 -5.86 -18.46
N LEU A 352 10.56 -6.81 -18.66
CA LEU A 352 10.90 -8.22 -18.53
C LEU A 352 11.99 -8.55 -19.55
N PRO A 353 12.96 -9.45 -19.20
CA PRO A 353 14.00 -9.87 -20.13
C PRO A 353 13.40 -10.41 -21.42
N ASP A 354 13.71 -9.79 -22.56
CA ASP A 354 13.27 -10.28 -23.87
C ASP A 354 13.86 -11.67 -24.24
N TYR A 355 14.75 -12.20 -23.39
CA TYR A 355 15.59 -13.36 -23.67
C TYR A 355 15.33 -14.60 -22.80
N VAL A 356 14.40 -14.56 -21.85
CA VAL A 356 14.10 -15.72 -21.01
C VAL A 356 12.63 -16.12 -21.25
N ASP A 357 12.45 -17.24 -21.93
CA ASP A 357 11.13 -17.87 -22.12
C ASP A 357 10.68 -18.52 -20.81
N PHE A 358 10.09 -17.72 -19.92
CA PHE A 358 9.37 -18.25 -18.77
C PHE A 358 8.04 -18.85 -19.24
N LYS A 359 7.68 -20.01 -18.73
CA LYS A 359 6.36 -20.60 -18.93
C LYS A 359 5.27 -19.69 -18.35
N GLU A 360 5.58 -19.12 -17.16
CA GLU A 360 4.61 -18.31 -16.43
C GLU A 360 5.29 -17.44 -15.36
N ILE A 361 4.60 -16.33 -15.00
CA ILE A 361 4.96 -15.47 -13.87
C ILE A 361 4.08 -15.88 -12.68
N ILE A 362 4.71 -16.12 -11.51
CA ILE A 362 4.04 -16.42 -10.25
C ILE A 362 3.99 -15.16 -9.41
N GLU A 363 2.80 -14.68 -9.09
CA GLU A 363 2.55 -13.50 -8.26
C GLU A 363 1.80 -13.91 -6.98
N PRO A 364 2.49 -14.48 -5.99
CA PRO A 364 1.83 -15.11 -4.84
C PRO A 364 1.12 -14.12 -3.92
N LEU A 365 1.47 -12.84 -3.99
CA LEU A 365 0.94 -11.79 -3.12
C LEU A 365 -0.06 -10.87 -3.83
N ARG A 366 -0.38 -11.15 -5.10
CA ARG A 366 -1.23 -10.33 -5.97
C ARG A 366 -2.57 -9.91 -5.34
N ASN A 367 -3.11 -10.74 -4.47
CA ASN A 367 -4.41 -10.53 -3.83
C ASN A 367 -4.29 -9.95 -2.41
N LEU A 368 -3.12 -9.54 -1.97
CA LEU A 368 -2.88 -9.04 -0.60
C LEU A 368 -2.61 -7.54 -0.57
N PHE A 369 -3.16 -6.87 0.43
CA PHE A 369 -2.72 -5.53 0.82
C PHE A 369 -1.39 -5.59 1.58
N LYS A 370 -0.68 -4.47 1.67
CA LYS A 370 0.63 -4.38 2.30
C LYS A 370 0.66 -4.85 3.77
N ASP A 371 -0.38 -4.55 4.53
CA ASP A 371 -0.52 -5.00 5.91
C ASP A 371 -0.82 -6.51 6.01
N GLU A 372 -1.54 -7.08 5.04
CA GLU A 372 -1.74 -8.53 4.93
C GLU A 372 -0.43 -9.24 4.57
N VAL A 373 0.38 -8.69 3.66
CA VAL A 373 1.72 -9.20 3.35
C VAL A 373 2.60 -9.25 4.59
N ARG A 374 2.57 -8.21 5.43
CA ARG A 374 3.29 -8.20 6.70
C ARG A 374 2.81 -9.30 7.65
N LYS A 375 1.49 -9.49 7.78
CA LYS A 375 0.92 -10.58 8.59
C LYS A 375 1.33 -11.96 8.06
N VAL A 376 1.32 -12.16 6.74
CA VAL A 376 1.84 -13.38 6.10
C VAL A 376 3.33 -13.56 6.41
N GLY A 377 4.12 -12.50 6.37
CA GLY A 377 5.54 -12.54 6.74
C GLY A 377 5.78 -13.02 8.16
N LEU A 378 4.98 -12.55 9.13
CA LEU A 378 5.04 -13.01 10.53
C LEU A 378 4.63 -14.48 10.65
N GLU A 379 3.55 -14.88 9.97
CA GLU A 379 3.06 -16.27 9.94
C GLU A 379 4.11 -17.23 9.34
N LEU A 380 4.89 -16.77 8.38
CA LEU A 380 6.00 -17.50 7.76
C LEU A 380 7.26 -17.55 8.65
N GLY A 381 7.27 -16.84 9.78
CA GLY A 381 8.42 -16.76 10.69
C GLY A 381 9.53 -15.83 10.23
N ILE A 382 9.24 -14.89 9.33
CA ILE A 382 10.23 -13.86 8.93
C ILE A 382 10.46 -12.92 10.11
N PRO A 383 11.74 -12.60 10.43
CA PRO A 383 12.04 -11.71 11.55
C PRO A 383 11.31 -10.36 11.45
N GLU A 384 10.74 -9.88 12.57
CA GLU A 384 9.98 -8.61 12.62
C GLU A 384 10.74 -7.44 12.01
N ARG A 385 12.06 -7.35 12.22
CA ARG A 385 12.91 -6.30 11.66
C ARG A 385 12.88 -6.24 10.12
N LEU A 386 12.61 -7.35 9.44
CA LEU A 386 12.43 -7.40 7.98
C LEU A 386 10.99 -7.11 7.58
N VAL A 387 10.02 -7.65 8.33
CA VAL A 387 8.59 -7.47 8.05
C VAL A 387 8.15 -6.01 8.25
N PHE A 388 8.63 -5.34 9.30
CA PHE A 388 8.31 -3.95 9.62
C PHE A 388 9.38 -2.96 9.18
N ARG A 389 10.26 -3.37 8.26
CA ARG A 389 11.24 -2.47 7.67
C ARG A 389 10.55 -1.25 7.07
N GLN A 390 11.17 -0.09 7.31
CA GLN A 390 10.74 1.18 6.71
C GLN A 390 10.69 1.08 5.17
N PRO A 391 9.72 1.72 4.52
CA PRO A 391 9.66 1.80 3.06
C PRO A 391 11.01 2.23 2.48
N PHE A 392 11.40 1.63 1.37
CA PHE A 392 12.63 1.96 0.68
C PHE A 392 12.34 2.02 -0.81
N PRO A 393 12.70 3.12 -1.47
CA PRO A 393 12.41 3.29 -2.87
C PRO A 393 13.21 2.32 -3.74
N GLY A 394 12.67 1.94 -4.91
CA GLY A 394 13.35 1.05 -5.85
C GLY A 394 14.77 1.52 -6.24
N PRO A 395 15.00 2.82 -6.51
CA PRO A 395 16.33 3.35 -6.77
C PRO A 395 17.26 3.43 -5.55
N GLY A 396 16.81 3.01 -4.39
CA GLY A 396 17.59 3.02 -3.15
C GLY A 396 18.00 4.42 -2.73
N LEU A 397 19.21 4.55 -2.19
CA LEU A 397 19.78 5.84 -1.77
C LEU A 397 20.09 6.78 -2.93
N GLY A 398 20.00 6.31 -4.19
CA GLY A 398 20.27 7.15 -5.35
C GLY A 398 19.37 8.39 -5.43
N ILE A 399 18.11 8.31 -4.94
CA ILE A 399 17.16 9.43 -4.88
C ILE A 399 17.12 10.13 -3.51
N ARG A 400 18.02 9.74 -2.61
CA ARG A 400 18.28 10.43 -1.32
C ARG A 400 19.58 11.19 -1.33
N ILE A 401 20.21 11.32 -2.50
CA ILE A 401 21.40 12.13 -2.77
C ILE A 401 21.03 13.11 -3.86
N ILE A 402 20.79 14.37 -3.51
CA ILE A 402 20.50 15.41 -4.49
C ILE A 402 21.75 15.65 -5.36
N GLY A 403 21.53 15.61 -6.68
CA GLY A 403 22.62 15.73 -7.65
C GLY A 403 23.37 14.41 -7.91
N GLU A 404 24.64 14.50 -8.27
CA GLU A 404 25.45 13.33 -8.64
C GLU A 404 25.63 12.34 -7.49
N VAL A 405 25.48 11.05 -7.80
CA VAL A 405 25.68 9.93 -6.86
C VAL A 405 27.13 9.44 -6.94
N THR A 406 27.82 9.41 -5.81
CA THR A 406 29.18 8.85 -5.68
C THR A 406 29.23 7.89 -4.48
N ALA A 407 30.19 6.97 -4.48
CA ALA A 407 30.40 6.04 -3.36
C ALA A 407 30.62 6.77 -2.02
N GLU A 408 31.33 7.91 -2.03
CA GLU A 408 31.54 8.75 -0.85
C GLU A 408 30.21 9.32 -0.31
N LYS A 409 29.39 9.90 -1.20
CA LYS A 409 28.09 10.48 -0.81
C LYS A 409 27.12 9.39 -0.34
N VAL A 410 27.13 8.23 -0.96
CA VAL A 410 26.35 7.07 -0.50
C VAL A 410 26.75 6.67 0.91
N LYS A 411 28.06 6.61 1.20
CA LYS A 411 28.56 6.27 2.53
C LYS A 411 28.10 7.28 3.58
N ILE A 412 28.12 8.57 3.27
CA ILE A 412 27.62 9.64 4.16
C ILE A 412 26.14 9.41 4.48
N VAL A 413 25.31 9.16 3.46
CA VAL A 413 23.87 8.93 3.67
C VAL A 413 23.61 7.64 4.45
N GLN A 414 24.36 6.56 4.14
CA GLN A 414 24.26 5.30 4.87
C GLN A 414 24.50 5.47 6.37
N ASP A 415 25.56 6.20 6.72
CA ASP A 415 25.94 6.39 8.11
C ASP A 415 24.94 7.32 8.82
N ALA A 416 24.53 8.43 8.20
CA ALA A 416 23.54 9.35 8.76
C ALA A 416 22.15 8.68 8.92
N ASP A 417 21.68 7.94 7.91
CA ASP A 417 20.40 7.22 7.96
C ASP A 417 20.39 6.12 9.04
N ALA A 418 21.51 5.41 9.20
CA ALA A 418 21.64 4.39 10.23
C ALA A 418 21.53 4.99 11.64
N ILE A 419 22.22 6.12 11.90
CA ILE A 419 22.13 6.85 13.17
C ILE A 419 20.70 7.34 13.42
N TYR A 420 20.06 7.93 12.40
CA TYR A 420 18.71 8.45 12.52
C TYR A 420 17.72 7.34 12.84
N ARG A 421 17.76 6.22 12.12
CA ARG A 421 16.89 5.07 12.37
C ARG A 421 17.10 4.46 13.74
N GLU A 422 18.34 4.37 14.20
CA GLU A 422 18.67 3.84 15.52
C GLU A 422 18.08 4.72 16.64
N GLU A 423 18.23 6.04 16.55
CA GLU A 423 17.72 6.94 17.58
C GLU A 423 16.18 7.04 17.60
N ILE A 424 15.53 6.95 16.44
CA ILE A 424 14.07 6.83 16.36
C ILE A 424 13.59 5.54 17.03
N ALA A 425 14.26 4.41 16.76
CA ALA A 425 13.93 3.12 17.39
C ALA A 425 14.18 3.13 18.91
N ASN A 426 15.30 3.71 19.36
CA ASN A 426 15.63 3.86 20.78
C ASN A 426 14.61 4.74 21.54
N ALA A 427 13.97 5.68 20.83
CA ALA A 427 12.90 6.50 21.36
C ALA A 427 11.51 5.83 21.31
N GLY A 428 11.40 4.62 20.75
CA GLY A 428 10.13 3.89 20.59
C GLY A 428 9.19 4.50 19.56
N LEU A 429 9.70 5.30 18.62
CA LEU A 429 8.92 6.02 17.59
C LEU A 429 8.87 5.27 16.25
N ASP A 430 9.63 4.21 16.08
CA ASP A 430 9.79 3.46 14.84
C ASP A 430 8.50 2.82 14.30
N LYS A 431 7.53 2.55 15.18
CA LYS A 431 6.21 1.98 14.83
C LYS A 431 5.11 3.03 14.63
N SER A 432 5.31 4.25 15.13
CA SER A 432 4.33 5.34 15.04
C SER A 432 4.52 6.23 13.82
N ILE A 433 5.77 6.42 13.38
CA ILE A 433 6.10 7.25 12.22
C ILE A 433 5.96 6.43 10.94
N GLY A 434 5.21 6.95 9.96
CA GLY A 434 4.93 6.25 8.70
C GLY A 434 6.17 5.99 7.85
N GLN A 435 7.02 7.02 7.67
CA GLN A 435 8.31 6.92 6.98
C GLN A 435 9.30 7.94 7.51
N TYR A 436 10.55 7.54 7.70
CA TYR A 436 11.63 8.43 8.09
C TYR A 436 12.98 7.99 7.50
N PHE A 437 13.82 8.96 7.15
CA PHE A 437 15.12 8.74 6.52
C PHE A 437 16.01 9.99 6.56
N ALA A 438 17.30 9.79 6.24
CA ALA A 438 18.25 10.87 6.00
C ALA A 438 18.55 11.00 4.49
N ALA A 439 18.76 12.22 4.02
CA ALA A 439 19.13 12.52 2.63
C ALA A 439 20.26 13.55 2.58
N LEU A 440 21.10 13.49 1.54
CA LEU A 440 22.18 14.43 1.29
C LEU A 440 21.69 15.54 0.36
N THR A 441 21.71 16.77 0.84
CA THR A 441 21.16 17.92 0.10
C THR A 441 22.05 18.50 -0.98
N ASN A 442 23.26 18.03 -1.18
CA ASN A 442 24.30 18.67 -1.99
C ASN A 442 24.67 20.12 -1.58
N MET A 443 23.97 20.68 -0.58
CA MET A 443 24.30 21.96 0.00
C MET A 443 25.57 21.83 0.85
N ARG A 444 26.52 22.74 0.67
CA ARG A 444 27.68 22.88 1.55
C ARG A 444 27.59 24.13 2.39
N SER A 445 28.05 24.05 3.60
CA SER A 445 28.06 25.18 4.52
C SER A 445 29.39 25.30 5.26
N VAL A 446 29.69 26.50 5.69
CA VAL A 446 30.82 26.75 6.56
C VAL A 446 30.47 26.28 7.97
N GLY A 447 31.36 25.52 8.58
CA GLY A 447 31.32 25.09 9.96
C GLY A 447 32.63 25.45 10.69
N VAL A 448 32.60 25.32 11.99
CA VAL A 448 33.80 25.39 12.84
C VAL A 448 33.83 24.12 13.68
N MET A 449 34.80 23.26 13.43
CA MET A 449 34.96 22.00 14.14
C MET A 449 36.36 21.95 14.75
N GLY A 450 36.40 22.01 16.09
CA GLY A 450 37.64 22.35 16.78
C GLY A 450 38.04 23.81 16.47
N ASP A 451 39.32 24.05 16.17
CA ASP A 451 39.84 25.37 15.81
C ASP A 451 39.92 25.61 14.30
N GLU A 452 39.36 24.68 13.48
CA GLU A 452 39.43 24.75 12.01
C GLU A 452 38.05 25.07 11.39
N ARG A 453 38.08 25.85 10.30
CA ARG A 453 36.91 26.05 9.43
C ARG A 453 36.74 24.84 8.54
N THR A 454 35.52 24.32 8.47
CA THR A 454 35.12 23.27 7.53
C THR A 454 34.17 23.81 6.47
N TYR A 455 34.13 23.16 5.32
CA TYR A 455 33.16 23.43 4.25
C TYR A 455 32.58 22.11 3.77
N ASP A 456 31.58 21.61 4.52
CA ASP A 456 31.06 20.26 4.42
C ASP A 456 29.56 20.24 4.05
N TYR A 457 29.03 19.04 3.84
CA TYR A 457 27.65 18.83 3.42
C TYR A 457 26.65 19.05 4.56
N ALA A 458 25.41 19.35 4.14
CA ALA A 458 24.25 19.33 4.99
C ALA A 458 23.41 18.07 4.73
N ILE A 459 23.01 17.40 5.81
CA ILE A 459 22.04 16.30 5.81
C ILE A 459 20.66 16.87 6.09
N ALA A 460 19.66 16.45 5.31
CA ALA A 460 18.24 16.64 5.62
C ALA A 460 17.69 15.38 6.28
N LEU A 461 17.04 15.54 7.42
CA LEU A 461 16.22 14.52 8.05
C LEU A 461 14.78 14.73 7.63
N ARG A 462 14.11 13.65 7.25
CA ARG A 462 12.70 13.63 6.89
C ARG A 462 11.98 12.60 7.73
N ALA A 463 10.82 12.96 8.31
CA ALA A 463 9.89 12.03 8.92
C ALA A 463 8.48 12.49 8.62
N VAL A 464 7.60 11.56 8.26
CA VAL A 464 6.22 11.86 7.88
C VAL A 464 5.25 10.84 8.45
N ASP A 465 4.09 11.33 8.83
CA ASP A 465 2.91 10.55 9.16
C ASP A 465 2.01 10.48 7.95
N THR A 466 1.66 9.27 7.56
CA THR A 466 0.84 8.99 6.38
C THR A 466 0.09 7.68 6.55
N THR A 467 -1.09 7.61 5.93
CA THR A 467 -1.91 6.38 5.92
C THR A 467 -1.80 5.63 4.59
N ASP A 468 -1.72 6.37 3.50
CA ASP A 468 -1.82 5.85 2.13
C ASP A 468 -0.72 6.33 1.19
N PHE A 469 0.23 7.12 1.69
CA PHE A 469 1.29 7.79 0.92
C PHE A 469 0.80 8.79 -0.14
N MET A 470 -0.50 9.01 -0.28
CA MET A 470 -1.08 10.05 -1.14
C MET A 470 -0.91 11.42 -0.50
N THR A 471 -1.20 11.51 0.79
CA THR A 471 -0.99 12.68 1.63
C THR A 471 -0.05 12.34 2.79
N ALA A 472 0.72 13.30 3.24
CA ALA A 472 1.61 13.13 4.38
C ALA A 472 1.84 14.46 5.11
N GLU A 473 1.91 14.40 6.42
CA GLU A 473 2.30 15.51 7.28
C GLU A 473 3.66 15.22 7.91
N ALA A 474 4.43 16.27 8.23
CA ALA A 474 5.69 16.07 8.94
C ALA A 474 5.41 15.58 10.36
N SER A 475 6.10 14.51 10.76
CA SER A 475 5.98 13.97 12.13
C SER A 475 6.63 14.90 13.15
N GLU A 476 5.99 15.08 14.31
CA GLU A 476 6.58 15.78 15.45
C GLU A 476 7.56 14.87 16.18
N ILE A 477 8.86 15.02 15.90
CA ILE A 477 9.89 14.29 16.65
C ILE A 477 10.29 15.11 17.90
N PRO A 478 10.33 14.50 19.09
CA PRO A 478 10.76 15.18 20.30
C PRO A 478 12.14 15.85 20.12
N TRP A 479 12.25 17.11 20.52
CA TRP A 479 13.48 17.91 20.35
C TRP A 479 14.73 17.22 20.90
N ALA A 480 14.61 16.54 22.04
CA ALA A 480 15.73 15.81 22.65
C ALA A 480 16.24 14.67 21.74
N VAL A 481 15.34 13.99 21.00
CA VAL A 481 15.72 12.94 20.03
C VAL A 481 16.45 13.58 18.86
N LEU A 482 15.91 14.67 18.28
CA LEU A 482 16.57 15.40 17.19
C LEU A 482 17.95 15.90 17.59
N GLN A 483 18.10 16.50 18.79
CA GLN A 483 19.41 16.94 19.28
C GLN A 483 20.41 15.80 19.38
N LYS A 484 19.98 14.62 19.84
CA LYS A 484 20.84 13.44 19.92
C LYS A 484 21.26 12.95 18.53
N VAL A 485 20.31 12.88 17.59
CA VAL A 485 20.59 12.54 16.18
C VAL A 485 21.61 13.50 15.57
N VAL A 486 21.38 14.80 15.72
CA VAL A 486 22.28 15.85 15.22
C VAL A 486 23.68 15.70 15.81
N SER A 487 23.77 15.55 17.13
CA SER A 487 25.06 15.38 17.82
C SER A 487 25.82 14.17 17.30
N ARG A 488 25.14 13.03 17.11
CA ARG A 488 25.76 11.81 16.59
C ARG A 488 26.19 11.96 15.15
N ILE A 489 25.33 12.49 14.27
CA ILE A 489 25.66 12.67 12.84
C ILE A 489 26.90 13.56 12.70
N ILE A 490 26.96 14.70 13.38
CA ILE A 490 28.09 15.63 13.31
C ILE A 490 29.40 15.00 13.82
N ASN A 491 29.33 14.17 14.85
CA ASN A 491 30.53 13.56 15.45
C ASN A 491 30.97 12.26 14.77
N GLU A 492 30.02 11.48 14.22
CA GLU A 492 30.30 10.13 13.71
C GLU A 492 30.40 10.09 12.16
N VAL A 493 29.76 11.05 11.43
CA VAL A 493 29.72 11.07 9.97
C VAL A 493 30.68 12.13 9.42
N ARG A 494 31.76 11.70 8.80
CA ARG A 494 32.74 12.62 8.19
C ARG A 494 32.14 13.34 6.98
N GLY A 495 32.52 14.61 6.80
CA GLY A 495 32.07 15.45 5.68
C GLY A 495 30.67 16.05 5.86
N VAL A 496 30.15 16.04 7.09
CA VAL A 496 28.87 16.66 7.46
C VAL A 496 29.08 17.64 8.62
N ASN A 497 28.67 18.89 8.43
CA ASN A 497 28.72 19.91 9.48
C ASN A 497 27.37 20.57 9.75
N ARG A 498 26.29 20.13 9.11
CA ARG A 498 24.94 20.68 9.29
C ARG A 498 23.87 19.62 9.11
N VAL A 499 22.84 19.69 9.95
CA VAL A 499 21.64 18.84 9.84
C VAL A 499 20.41 19.74 9.81
N LEU A 500 19.50 19.46 8.90
CA LEU A 500 18.21 20.14 8.69
C LEU A 500 17.10 19.15 8.96
N TYR A 501 15.92 19.63 9.37
CA TYR A 501 14.71 18.83 9.46
C TYR A 501 13.65 19.40 8.52
N ASP A 502 13.19 18.59 7.55
CA ASP A 502 12.19 18.99 6.58
C ASP A 502 10.78 18.79 7.12
N ILE A 503 10.05 19.89 7.32
CA ILE A 503 8.70 19.94 7.85
C ILE A 503 7.63 20.16 6.77
N THR A 504 7.97 19.99 5.50
CA THR A 504 7.03 20.21 4.38
C THR A 504 6.01 19.08 4.29
N SER A 505 4.73 19.40 4.16
CA SER A 505 3.66 18.42 3.94
C SER A 505 3.62 17.92 2.49
N LYS A 506 2.96 16.80 2.25
CA LYS A 506 2.60 16.33 0.91
C LYS A 506 1.07 16.38 0.74
N PRO A 507 0.52 17.15 -0.23
CA PRO A 507 1.20 18.19 -1.00
C PRO A 507 1.61 19.39 -0.16
N PRO A 508 2.45 20.37 -0.63
CA PRO A 508 2.96 20.49 -2.00
C PRO A 508 4.26 19.69 -2.26
N GLY A 509 4.98 19.30 -1.21
CA GLY A 509 6.18 18.48 -1.37
C GLY A 509 5.87 17.02 -1.70
N THR A 510 6.93 16.25 -1.97
CA THR A 510 6.89 14.79 -2.01
C THR A 510 7.45 14.21 -0.70
N ILE A 511 7.35 12.90 -0.48
CA ILE A 511 7.98 12.28 0.70
C ILE A 511 9.49 12.17 0.46
N GLU A 512 9.91 11.53 -0.63
CA GLU A 512 11.32 11.52 -1.06
C GLU A 512 11.71 12.88 -1.63
N LEU A 513 13.00 13.23 -1.62
CA LEU A 513 13.49 14.54 -2.09
C LEU A 513 13.76 14.58 -3.59
N GLU A 514 13.96 13.41 -4.24
CA GLU A 514 14.09 13.23 -5.69
C GLU A 514 13.20 12.10 -6.23
#